data_640a5185f7a489481179dffced912c00
#
_entry.id   640a5185f7a489481179dffced912c00
#
_cell.length_a   1.000
_cell.length_b   1.000
_cell.length_c   1.000
_cell.angle_alpha   90.00
_cell.angle_beta   90.00
_cell.angle_gamma   90.00
#
_symmetry.space_group_name_H-M   'P 1'
#
loop_
_entity.id
_entity.type
_entity.pdbx_description
1 polymer ?
#
loop_
_entity_poly.entity_id
_entity_poly.type
_entity_poly.pdbx_seq_one_letter_code
_entity_poly.pdbx_strand_id
1 'polypeptide(L)'
;KVRKDFEEAGIEDLTQKDVEEHSPFHWVLEFATVYASGGFDIIIGNPPWDVVAPNREDYFTKFDELFRTRGPSDKDETQERLLEDPEIAEGWEHYQNKMETRAAYFNGSSQYKLQDPDIDGSSVGNENDLSMLFLERAFEVASDESYVAQILPGTVFVGAAGKDLRNH
;
A
#
# COMPACT_ATOMS: atom_id res chain seq x y z
N LYS A 1 -13.58 7.18 -12.73
CA LYS A 1 -12.12 7.18 -12.82
C LYS A 1 -11.51 6.06 -11.95
N VAL A 2 -11.76 6.02 -10.64
CA VAL A 2 -11.19 5.02 -9.73
C VAL A 2 -11.40 3.57 -10.23
N ARG A 3 -12.64 3.21 -10.63
CA ARG A 3 -12.92 1.88 -11.17
C ARG A 3 -12.04 1.56 -12.40
N LYS A 4 -11.87 2.53 -13.29
CA LYS A 4 -11.01 2.36 -14.47
C LYS A 4 -9.55 2.13 -14.09
N ASP A 5 -9.06 2.81 -13.06
CA ASP A 5 -7.70 2.63 -12.56
C ASP A 5 -7.49 1.20 -12.00
N PHE A 6 -8.52 0.60 -11.36
CA PHE A 6 -8.49 -0.81 -10.95
C PHE A 6 -8.54 -1.78 -12.13
N GLU A 7 -9.39 -1.51 -13.13
CA GLU A 7 -9.48 -2.32 -14.35
C GLU A 7 -8.14 -2.30 -15.11
N GLU A 8 -7.46 -1.15 -15.19
CA GLU A 8 -6.12 -1.01 -15.78
C GLU A 8 -5.05 -1.80 -14.99
N ALA A 9 -5.22 -1.97 -13.69
CA ALA A 9 -4.38 -2.80 -12.84
C ALA A 9 -4.71 -4.31 -12.94
N GLY A 10 -5.63 -4.71 -13.83
CA GLY A 10 -6.03 -6.10 -14.02
C GLY A 10 -7.01 -6.63 -12.97
N ILE A 11 -7.62 -5.75 -12.18
CA ILE A 11 -8.61 -6.11 -11.17
C ILE A 11 -9.99 -5.91 -11.80
N GLU A 12 -10.60 -7.01 -12.20
CA GLU A 12 -11.91 -7.05 -12.83
C GLU A 12 -13.02 -7.32 -11.78
N ASP A 13 -14.26 -7.09 -12.16
CA ASP A 13 -15.47 -7.40 -11.37
C ASP A 13 -15.64 -6.68 -10.03
N LEU A 14 -14.95 -5.56 -9.81
CA LEU A 14 -15.18 -4.73 -8.63
C LEU A 14 -16.54 -4.05 -8.67
N THR A 15 -17.32 -4.26 -7.62
CA THR A 15 -18.56 -3.51 -7.39
C THR A 15 -18.26 -2.12 -6.84
N GLN A 16 -19.25 -1.22 -6.88
CA GLN A 16 -19.11 0.09 -6.24
C GLN A 16 -18.84 -0.05 -4.73
N LYS A 17 -19.45 -1.02 -4.07
CA LYS A 17 -19.26 -1.30 -2.64
C LYS A 17 -17.80 -1.69 -2.36
N ASP A 18 -17.19 -2.55 -3.17
CA ASP A 18 -15.81 -2.95 -3.00
C ASP A 18 -14.87 -1.73 -3.11
N VAL A 19 -15.10 -0.84 -4.08
CA VAL A 19 -14.33 0.41 -4.21
C VAL A 19 -14.51 1.31 -2.98
N GLU A 20 -15.73 1.47 -2.48
CA GLU A 20 -16.02 2.27 -1.28
C GLU A 20 -15.35 1.71 -0.02
N GLU A 21 -15.25 0.38 0.12
CA GLU A 21 -14.57 -0.29 1.24
C GLU A 21 -13.05 -0.01 1.26
N HIS A 22 -12.45 0.25 0.11
CA HIS A 22 -11.05 0.70 0.03
C HIS A 22 -10.85 2.16 0.45
N SER A 23 -11.94 2.92 0.59
CA SER A 23 -11.94 4.34 0.97
C SER A 23 -10.94 5.17 0.14
N PRO A 24 -11.03 5.15 -1.21
CA PRO A 24 -10.05 5.81 -2.05
C PRO A 24 -10.06 7.32 -1.86
N PHE A 25 -8.89 7.89 -1.61
CA PHE A 25 -8.70 9.32 -1.54
C PHE A 25 -8.30 9.86 -2.93
N HIS A 26 -9.07 10.81 -3.44
CA HIS A 26 -8.82 11.36 -4.77
C HIS A 26 -8.22 12.76 -4.69
N TRP A 27 -6.90 12.84 -4.76
CA TRP A 27 -6.11 14.08 -4.60
C TRP A 27 -6.62 15.25 -5.45
N VAL A 28 -6.88 15.02 -6.74
CA VAL A 28 -7.33 16.08 -7.65
C VAL A 28 -8.71 16.63 -7.26
N LEU A 29 -9.61 15.82 -6.71
CA LEU A 29 -10.94 16.29 -6.29
C LEU A 29 -10.86 17.04 -4.97
N GLU A 30 -10.07 16.53 -4.03
CA GLU A 30 -9.93 17.13 -2.70
C GLU A 30 -9.12 18.44 -2.73
N PHE A 31 -8.14 18.54 -3.64
CA PHE A 31 -7.24 19.68 -3.77
C PHE A 31 -7.29 20.30 -5.18
N ALA A 32 -8.49 20.45 -5.75
CA ALA A 32 -8.66 20.92 -7.12
C ALA A 32 -7.99 22.28 -7.41
N THR A 33 -7.99 23.20 -6.46
CA THR A 33 -7.35 24.52 -6.59
C THR A 33 -5.82 24.42 -6.62
N VAL A 34 -5.24 23.52 -5.83
CA VAL A 34 -3.79 23.28 -5.80
C VAL A 34 -3.34 22.69 -7.13
N TYR A 35 -4.08 21.71 -7.64
CA TYR A 35 -3.78 21.13 -8.96
C TYR A 35 -3.97 22.12 -10.11
N ALA A 36 -4.93 23.04 -10.01
CA ALA A 36 -5.08 24.11 -11.00
C ALA A 36 -3.90 25.09 -11.01
N SER A 37 -3.14 25.15 -9.91
CA SER A 37 -1.93 25.96 -9.77
C SER A 37 -0.62 25.20 -10.06
N GLY A 38 -0.72 23.92 -10.47
CA GLY A 38 0.44 23.11 -10.87
C GLY A 38 0.89 22.07 -9.86
N GLY A 39 0.25 21.96 -8.69
CA GLY A 39 0.61 21.00 -7.63
C GLY A 39 0.99 21.66 -6.30
N PHE A 40 1.56 20.89 -5.38
CA PHE A 40 2.00 21.36 -4.07
C PHE A 40 3.41 21.92 -4.13
N ASP A 41 3.62 23.10 -3.55
CA ASP A 41 4.96 23.74 -3.48
C ASP A 41 5.85 23.10 -2.42
N ILE A 42 5.25 22.58 -1.34
CA ILE A 42 5.97 21.95 -0.22
C ILE A 42 5.20 20.70 0.24
N ILE A 43 5.90 19.57 0.30
CA ILE A 43 5.37 18.32 0.83
C ILE A 43 6.27 17.86 1.98
N ILE A 44 5.71 17.74 3.17
CA ILE A 44 6.42 17.26 4.36
C ILE A 44 5.65 16.08 4.95
N GLY A 45 6.34 14.98 5.25
CA GLY A 45 5.67 13.79 5.79
C GLY A 45 6.60 12.81 6.50
N ASN A 46 5.97 11.98 7.30
CA ASN A 46 6.53 10.74 7.82
C ASN A 46 5.54 9.63 7.46
N PRO A 47 5.67 9.03 6.26
CA PRO A 47 4.75 7.98 5.83
C PRO A 47 4.91 6.74 6.72
N PRO A 48 3.90 5.84 6.76
CA PRO A 48 4.05 4.55 7.41
C PRO A 48 5.13 3.72 6.71
N TRP A 49 5.83 2.87 7.49
CA TRP A 49 6.92 2.02 7.00
C TRP A 49 6.50 0.54 6.90
N ASP A 50 5.22 0.29 6.80
CA ASP A 50 4.65 -1.03 6.68
C ASP A 50 4.51 -1.44 5.21
N VAL A 51 4.37 -2.74 4.96
CA VAL A 51 4.07 -3.29 3.64
C VAL A 51 2.58 -3.53 3.47
N VAL A 52 2.09 -3.46 2.23
CA VAL A 52 0.70 -3.78 1.90
C VAL A 52 0.56 -5.28 1.72
N ALA A 53 0.46 -6.00 2.83
CA ALA A 53 0.27 -7.45 2.87
C ALA A 53 -0.64 -7.83 4.04
N PRO A 54 -1.30 -9.00 3.99
CA PRO A 54 -2.03 -9.51 5.14
C PRO A 54 -1.10 -9.71 6.33
N ASN A 55 -1.42 -9.10 7.47
CA ASN A 55 -0.67 -9.25 8.71
C ASN A 55 -1.54 -9.93 9.77
N ARG A 56 -1.19 -11.17 10.11
CA ARG A 56 -1.93 -11.96 11.10
C ARG A 56 -1.93 -11.32 12.50
N GLU A 57 -0.85 -10.63 12.86
CA GLU A 57 -0.78 -9.98 14.18
C GLU A 57 -1.79 -8.83 14.28
N ASP A 58 -1.92 -8.02 13.23
CA ASP A 58 -2.88 -6.91 13.21
C ASP A 58 -4.32 -7.38 13.18
N TYR A 59 -4.58 -8.55 12.59
CA TYR A 59 -5.93 -9.10 12.54
C TYR A 59 -6.30 -9.81 13.85
N PHE A 60 -5.50 -10.79 14.28
CA PHE A 60 -5.87 -11.66 15.41
C PHE A 60 -5.68 -11.02 16.78
N THR A 61 -4.89 -9.95 16.91
CA THR A 61 -4.80 -9.18 18.17
C THR A 61 -6.15 -8.56 18.58
N LYS A 62 -7.08 -8.40 17.66
CA LYS A 62 -8.46 -7.94 17.95
C LYS A 62 -9.27 -8.95 18.77
N PHE A 63 -8.92 -10.23 18.68
CA PHE A 63 -9.61 -11.36 19.33
C PHE A 63 -8.78 -11.98 20.47
N ASP A 64 -7.46 -11.81 20.44
CA ASP A 64 -6.53 -12.23 21.51
C ASP A 64 -5.44 -11.15 21.67
N GLU A 65 -5.57 -10.34 22.72
CA GLU A 65 -4.65 -9.21 23.00
C GLU A 65 -3.19 -9.65 23.14
N LEU A 66 -2.95 -10.90 23.54
CA LEU A 66 -1.61 -11.47 23.70
C LEU A 66 -1.06 -12.06 22.40
N PHE A 67 -1.84 -12.10 21.31
CA PHE A 67 -1.43 -12.76 20.08
C PHE A 67 -0.06 -12.28 19.58
N ARG A 68 0.17 -10.97 19.60
CA ARG A 68 1.43 -10.34 19.14
C ARG A 68 2.66 -10.79 19.95
N THR A 69 2.48 -11.08 21.23
CA THR A 69 3.58 -11.45 22.16
C THR A 69 3.86 -12.95 22.20
N ARG A 70 3.01 -13.78 21.60
CA ARG A 70 3.17 -15.23 21.56
C ARG A 70 4.36 -15.65 20.71
N GLY A 71 4.94 -16.81 21.01
CA GLY A 71 5.92 -17.47 20.15
C GLY A 71 5.31 -17.95 18.83
N PRO A 72 6.12 -18.26 17.82
CA PRO A 72 5.61 -18.68 16.50
C PRO A 72 4.62 -19.84 16.57
N SER A 73 4.94 -20.92 17.27
CA SER A 73 4.08 -22.10 17.44
C SER A 73 2.78 -21.77 18.15
N ASP A 74 2.85 -20.96 19.22
CA ASP A 74 1.65 -20.54 19.97
C ASP A 74 0.75 -19.63 19.14
N LYS A 75 1.33 -18.84 18.22
CA LYS A 75 0.56 -18.04 17.26
C LYS A 75 -0.19 -18.93 16.28
N ASP A 76 0.44 -19.99 15.77
CA ASP A 76 -0.17 -20.93 14.84
C ASP A 76 -1.35 -21.64 15.50
N GLU A 77 -1.17 -22.22 16.70
CA GLU A 77 -2.24 -22.87 17.46
C GLU A 77 -3.38 -21.90 17.81
N THR A 78 -3.04 -20.67 18.19
CA THR A 78 -4.05 -19.66 18.54
C THR A 78 -4.84 -19.23 17.30
N GLN A 79 -4.19 -19.06 16.18
CA GLN A 79 -4.82 -18.74 14.90
C GLN A 79 -5.78 -19.85 14.47
N GLU A 80 -5.34 -21.12 14.50
CA GLU A 80 -6.20 -22.27 14.17
C GLU A 80 -7.45 -22.29 15.05
N ARG A 81 -7.28 -22.14 16.35
CA ARG A 81 -8.40 -22.10 17.31
C ARG A 81 -9.36 -20.93 17.07
N LEU A 82 -8.85 -19.73 16.73
CA LEU A 82 -9.68 -18.58 16.45
C LEU A 82 -10.46 -18.74 15.14
N LEU A 83 -9.87 -19.41 14.14
CA LEU A 83 -10.52 -19.71 12.86
C LEU A 83 -11.59 -20.82 12.93
N GLU A 84 -11.75 -21.50 14.08
CA GLU A 84 -12.92 -22.37 14.32
C GLU A 84 -14.22 -21.54 14.42
N ASP A 85 -14.12 -20.25 14.75
CA ASP A 85 -15.26 -19.34 14.71
C ASP A 85 -15.50 -18.85 13.27
N PRO A 86 -16.68 -19.16 12.68
CA PRO A 86 -16.98 -18.81 11.29
C PRO A 86 -16.92 -17.29 11.02
N GLU A 87 -17.29 -16.43 11.98
CA GLU A 87 -17.26 -14.99 11.79
C GLU A 87 -15.81 -14.48 11.72
N ILE A 88 -14.92 -15.04 12.54
CA ILE A 88 -13.49 -14.71 12.52
C ILE A 88 -12.84 -15.22 11.23
N ALA A 89 -13.20 -16.43 10.79
CA ALA A 89 -12.68 -17.02 9.56
C ALA A 89 -13.08 -16.21 8.32
N GLU A 90 -14.37 -15.87 8.18
CA GLU A 90 -14.88 -15.02 7.08
C GLU A 90 -14.23 -13.63 7.10
N GLY A 91 -14.11 -13.03 8.28
CA GLY A 91 -13.46 -11.73 8.45
C GLY A 91 -11.97 -11.77 8.09
N TRP A 92 -11.27 -12.87 8.38
CA TRP A 92 -9.88 -13.06 8.00
C TRP A 92 -9.71 -13.20 6.48
N GLU A 93 -10.53 -13.99 5.83
CA GLU A 93 -10.56 -14.14 4.37
C GLU A 93 -10.84 -12.79 3.69
N HIS A 94 -11.84 -12.05 4.16
CA HIS A 94 -12.14 -10.72 3.65
C HIS A 94 -10.96 -9.74 3.82
N TYR A 95 -10.29 -9.78 4.97
CA TYR A 95 -9.09 -8.96 5.21
C TYR A 95 -7.94 -9.32 4.27
N GLN A 96 -7.68 -10.62 4.04
CA GLN A 96 -6.67 -11.08 3.10
C GLN A 96 -6.99 -10.59 1.68
N ASN A 97 -8.20 -10.84 1.18
CA ASN A 97 -8.65 -10.41 -0.14
C ASN A 97 -8.52 -8.89 -0.33
N LYS A 98 -8.84 -8.12 0.71
CA LYS A 98 -8.68 -6.66 0.68
C LYS A 98 -7.22 -6.23 0.54
N MET A 99 -6.29 -6.88 1.25
CA MET A 99 -4.87 -6.56 1.15
C MET A 99 -4.28 -7.00 -0.19
N GLU A 100 -4.68 -8.17 -0.70
CA GLU A 100 -4.28 -8.67 -2.01
C GLU A 100 -4.77 -7.77 -3.14
N THR A 101 -6.02 -7.31 -3.08
CA THR A 101 -6.57 -6.34 -4.05
C THR A 101 -5.77 -5.03 -4.05
N ARG A 102 -5.39 -4.52 -2.87
CA ARG A 102 -4.55 -3.33 -2.77
C ARG A 102 -3.16 -3.55 -3.37
N ALA A 103 -2.52 -4.67 -3.04
CA ALA A 103 -1.22 -5.03 -3.58
C ALA A 103 -1.26 -5.16 -5.11
N ALA A 104 -2.27 -5.83 -5.65
CA ALA A 104 -2.49 -5.96 -7.09
C ALA A 104 -2.68 -4.58 -7.77
N TYR A 105 -3.41 -3.67 -7.13
CA TYR A 105 -3.57 -2.30 -7.62
C TYR A 105 -2.23 -1.56 -7.71
N PHE A 106 -1.40 -1.61 -6.67
CA PHE A 106 -0.11 -0.93 -6.68
C PHE A 106 0.86 -1.53 -7.71
N ASN A 107 0.83 -2.85 -7.91
CA ASN A 107 1.68 -3.54 -8.87
C ASN A 107 1.22 -3.35 -10.33
N GLY A 108 -0.07 -3.28 -10.57
CA GLY A 108 -0.65 -3.21 -11.92
C GLY A 108 -1.00 -1.79 -12.39
N SER A 109 -1.07 -0.83 -11.48
CA SER A 109 -1.48 0.54 -11.79
C SER A 109 -0.40 1.31 -12.52
N SER A 110 -0.81 2.07 -13.55
CA SER A 110 0.07 3.02 -14.23
C SER A 110 0.48 4.23 -13.36
N GLN A 111 -0.08 4.35 -12.16
CA GLN A 111 0.22 5.44 -11.22
C GLN A 111 1.44 5.16 -10.32
N TYR A 112 1.90 3.90 -10.25
CA TYR A 112 3.04 3.48 -9.42
C TYR A 112 4.02 2.70 -10.29
N LYS A 113 4.95 3.41 -10.93
CA LYS A 113 5.90 2.86 -11.90
C LYS A 113 7.31 2.70 -11.36
N LEU A 114 7.61 3.39 -10.24
CA LEU A 114 8.94 3.43 -9.65
C LEU A 114 9.13 2.35 -8.56
N GLN A 115 8.12 1.48 -8.38
CA GLN A 115 8.09 0.50 -7.30
C GLN A 115 8.76 -0.83 -7.66
N ASP A 116 8.87 -1.16 -8.93
CA ASP A 116 9.43 -2.44 -9.40
C ASP A 116 10.50 -2.21 -10.47
N PRO A 117 11.70 -1.76 -10.06
CA PRO A 117 12.77 -1.48 -10.99
C PRO A 117 13.25 -2.75 -11.67
N ASP A 118 13.51 -2.66 -12.98
CA ASP A 118 14.23 -3.69 -13.71
C ASP A 118 15.73 -3.61 -13.39
N ILE A 119 16.30 -4.74 -13.02
CA ILE A 119 17.76 -4.90 -12.85
C ILE A 119 18.22 -6.08 -13.69
N ASP A 120 19.01 -5.80 -14.70
CA ASP A 120 19.57 -6.78 -15.64
C ASP A 120 18.49 -7.66 -16.34
N GLY A 121 17.33 -7.06 -16.65
CA GLY A 121 16.24 -7.74 -17.33
C GLY A 121 15.34 -8.57 -16.41
N SER A 122 15.44 -8.35 -15.11
CA SER A 122 14.61 -9.01 -14.11
C SER A 122 13.97 -7.99 -13.18
N SER A 123 12.65 -8.12 -12.96
CA SER A 123 11.95 -7.40 -11.90
C SER A 123 12.53 -7.80 -10.55
N VAL A 124 12.81 -6.82 -9.70
CA VAL A 124 13.31 -7.05 -8.33
C VAL A 124 12.24 -7.61 -7.42
N GLY A 125 10.97 -7.45 -7.82
CA GLY A 125 9.81 -7.69 -6.99
C GLY A 125 9.58 -6.54 -6.00
N ASN A 126 8.33 -6.22 -5.79
CA ASN A 126 7.93 -5.16 -4.87
C ASN A 126 7.10 -5.73 -3.73
N GLU A 127 7.53 -5.47 -2.51
CA GLU A 127 6.74 -5.80 -1.31
C GLU A 127 5.65 -4.77 -1.03
N ASN A 128 5.43 -3.77 -1.94
CA ASN A 128 4.50 -2.66 -1.74
C ASN A 128 4.74 -1.93 -0.41
N ASP A 129 5.99 -1.52 -0.17
CA ASP A 129 6.39 -0.69 0.97
C ASP A 129 5.67 0.65 0.91
N LEU A 130 4.85 0.93 1.92
CA LEU A 130 4.05 2.16 1.97
C LEU A 130 4.93 3.41 1.92
N SER A 131 6.12 3.40 2.52
CA SER A 131 7.01 4.56 2.49
C SER A 131 7.46 4.91 1.09
N MET A 132 7.71 3.91 0.24
CA MET A 132 8.08 4.09 -1.16
C MET A 132 6.88 4.54 -2.01
N LEU A 133 5.71 3.94 -1.79
CA LEU A 133 4.47 4.35 -2.45
C LEU A 133 4.10 5.81 -2.15
N PHE A 134 4.27 6.23 -0.90
CA PHE A 134 4.06 7.63 -0.50
C PHE A 134 5.09 8.58 -1.11
N LEU A 135 6.34 8.15 -1.26
CA LEU A 135 7.38 8.97 -1.91
C LEU A 135 7.06 9.18 -3.38
N GLU A 136 6.72 8.12 -4.12
CA GLU A 136 6.31 8.22 -5.53
C GLU A 136 5.08 9.11 -5.68
N ARG A 137 4.09 8.94 -4.81
CA ARG A 137 2.92 9.81 -4.79
C ARG A 137 3.28 11.28 -4.51
N ALA A 138 4.24 11.54 -3.62
CA ALA A 138 4.71 12.90 -3.36
C ALA A 138 5.28 13.55 -4.62
N PHE A 139 6.07 12.82 -5.42
CA PHE A 139 6.58 13.32 -6.70
C PHE A 139 5.46 13.68 -7.70
N GLU A 140 4.42 12.84 -7.78
CA GLU A 140 3.30 13.07 -8.69
C GLU A 140 2.41 14.27 -8.33
N VAL A 141 2.30 14.60 -7.03
CA VAL A 141 1.45 15.70 -6.57
C VAL A 141 2.20 17.01 -6.37
N ALA A 142 3.52 16.97 -6.45
CA ALA A 142 4.40 18.12 -6.35
C ALA A 142 4.32 19.01 -7.59
N SER A 143 4.55 20.31 -7.43
CA SER A 143 4.77 21.24 -8.54
C SER A 143 6.21 21.17 -9.06
N ASP A 144 6.47 21.70 -10.26
CA ASP A 144 7.81 21.65 -10.88
C ASP A 144 8.90 22.32 -10.03
N GLU A 145 8.57 23.31 -9.22
CA GLU A 145 9.51 24.05 -8.35
C GLU A 145 9.21 23.78 -6.86
N SER A 146 8.99 22.53 -6.49
CA SER A 146 8.57 22.13 -5.15
C SER A 146 9.71 21.59 -4.28
N TYR A 147 9.44 21.48 -2.98
CA TYR A 147 10.31 20.81 -2.01
C TYR A 147 9.57 19.62 -1.39
N VAL A 148 10.18 18.44 -1.47
CA VAL A 148 9.66 17.21 -0.83
C VAL A 148 10.62 16.82 0.30
N ALA A 149 10.11 16.72 1.52
CA ALA A 149 10.86 16.29 2.70
C ALA A 149 10.08 15.18 3.43
N GLN A 150 10.61 13.96 3.40
CA GLN A 150 9.99 12.80 4.06
C GLN A 150 11.00 12.06 4.93
N ILE A 151 10.52 11.53 6.06
CA ILE A 151 11.29 10.62 6.90
C ILE A 151 11.07 9.20 6.39
N LEU A 152 12.12 8.59 5.85
CA LEU A 152 12.04 7.29 5.17
C LEU A 152 12.98 6.27 5.84
N PRO A 153 12.67 4.95 5.76
CA PRO A 153 13.59 3.92 6.21
C PRO A 153 14.86 3.91 5.36
N GLY A 154 15.99 3.56 5.97
CA GLY A 154 17.29 3.51 5.28
C GLY A 154 17.30 2.56 4.07
N THR A 155 16.42 1.56 4.05
CA THR A 155 16.26 0.61 2.94
C THR A 155 15.90 1.28 1.62
N VAL A 156 15.16 2.40 1.64
CA VAL A 156 14.84 3.18 0.43
C VAL A 156 16.11 3.71 -0.25
N PHE A 157 17.13 4.04 0.52
CA PHE A 157 18.37 4.65 0.00
C PHE A 157 19.42 3.62 -0.48
N VAL A 158 19.36 2.38 -0.01
CA VAL A 158 20.36 1.34 -0.32
C VAL A 158 19.76 0.09 -0.96
N GLY A 159 18.46 -0.14 -0.80
CA GLY A 159 17.75 -1.30 -1.33
C GLY A 159 17.62 -1.27 -2.86
N ALA A 160 17.59 -2.45 -3.48
CA ALA A 160 17.42 -2.60 -4.93
C ALA A 160 16.06 -2.05 -5.40
N ALA A 161 14.99 -2.30 -4.65
CA ALA A 161 13.63 -1.83 -4.95
C ALA A 161 13.51 -0.28 -5.03
N GLY A 162 14.32 0.46 -4.28
CA GLY A 162 14.33 1.93 -4.32
C GLY A 162 15.15 2.56 -5.45
N LYS A 163 15.69 1.77 -6.39
CA LYS A 163 16.59 2.26 -7.46
C LYS A 163 15.94 3.36 -8.31
N ASP A 164 14.75 3.12 -8.82
CA ASP A 164 14.08 4.05 -9.73
C ASP A 164 13.59 5.30 -9.01
N LEU A 165 13.13 5.18 -7.75
CA LEU A 165 12.81 6.32 -6.89
C LEU A 165 14.01 7.23 -6.62
N ARG A 166 15.22 6.68 -6.48
CA ARG A 166 16.44 7.47 -6.27
C ARG A 166 16.95 8.15 -7.53
N ASN A 167 16.55 7.67 -8.68
CA ASN A 167 17.00 8.19 -9.98
C ASN A 167 15.98 9.17 -10.60
N HIS A 168 14.81 9.29 -10.01
CA HIS A 168 13.76 10.22 -10.43
C HIS A 168 14.05 11.63 -9.97
#